data_cbc1926a53bda27930f1c4f62c25eae0
#
_entry.id   cbc1926a53bda27930f1c4f62c25eae0
#
_cell.length_a   1.000
_cell.length_b   1.000
_cell.length_c   1.000
_cell.angle_alpha   90.00
_cell.angle_beta   90.00
_cell.angle_gamma   90.00
#
_symmetry.space_group_name_H-M   'P 1'
#
loop_
_entity.id
_entity.type
_entity.pdbx_description
1 polymer ?
#
loop_
_entity_poly.entity_id
_entity_poly.type
_entity_poly.pdbx_seq_one_letter_code
_entity_poly.pdbx_strand_id
1 'polypeptide(L)'
;MLKKLFTISTIFLLFSTISFGQDCTDYHQYHCLFADYTFFYSRQSKSALFRKGQTSELHIVTYSDEEYYIAVCAHRKFGDIHFRILEDTPEKTLIYDNADDNFSESVIFSNDVTRNLIIEVSVPEGDGKNMQERRCVGVVVQFRKKGAK
;
A
#
# COMPACT_ATOMS: atom_id res chain seq x y z
N MET A 1 27.19 19.77 -47.79
CA MET A 1 27.22 18.58 -46.92
C MET A 1 26.92 18.89 -45.45
N LEU A 2 27.37 20.00 -44.89
CA LEU A 2 27.12 20.34 -43.48
C LEU A 2 25.65 20.53 -43.11
N LYS A 3 24.82 21.07 -43.99
CA LYS A 3 23.39 21.29 -43.72
C LYS A 3 22.55 20.01 -43.59
N LYS A 4 22.95 18.93 -44.26
CA LYS A 4 22.24 17.63 -44.16
C LYS A 4 22.60 16.84 -42.89
N LEU A 5 23.78 17.05 -42.36
CA LEU A 5 24.17 16.43 -41.08
C LEU A 5 23.43 17.06 -39.88
N PHE A 6 23.15 18.37 -39.96
CA PHE A 6 22.43 19.08 -38.87
C PHE A 6 20.97 18.67 -38.76
N THR A 7 20.31 18.39 -39.89
CA THR A 7 18.90 17.94 -39.91
C THR A 7 18.71 16.53 -39.35
N ILE A 8 19.67 15.63 -39.56
CA ILE A 8 19.59 14.27 -39.02
C ILE A 8 19.82 14.25 -37.52
N SER A 9 20.70 15.11 -36.98
CA SER A 9 20.94 15.24 -35.54
C SER A 9 19.73 15.79 -34.78
N THR A 10 18.95 16.67 -35.38
CA THR A 10 17.76 17.28 -34.75
C THR A 10 16.58 16.30 -34.66
N ILE A 11 16.49 15.34 -35.59
CA ILE A 11 15.41 14.31 -35.57
C ILE A 11 15.67 13.24 -34.50
N PHE A 12 16.92 12.97 -34.15
CA PHE A 12 17.26 11.98 -33.12
C PHE A 12 16.98 12.47 -31.69
N LEU A 13 16.86 13.78 -31.47
CA LEU A 13 16.56 14.38 -30.16
C LEU A 13 15.06 14.38 -29.81
N LEU A 14 14.17 14.03 -30.73
CA LEU A 14 12.72 14.02 -30.52
C LEU A 14 12.16 12.66 -30.08
N PHE A 15 12.95 11.62 -30.03
CA PHE A 15 12.57 10.34 -29.39
C PHE A 15 12.89 10.38 -27.89
N SER A 16 12.31 11.35 -27.17
CA SER A 16 12.17 11.22 -25.73
C SER A 16 11.27 10.01 -25.47
N THR A 17 11.86 8.90 -25.05
CA THR A 17 11.11 7.74 -24.61
C THR A 17 10.23 8.19 -23.44
N ILE A 18 8.93 8.30 -23.69
CA ILE A 18 7.94 8.46 -22.62
C ILE A 18 8.01 7.17 -21.82
N SER A 19 8.78 7.18 -20.74
CA SER A 19 8.78 6.12 -19.76
C SER A 19 7.44 6.20 -19.04
N PHE A 20 6.49 5.34 -19.41
CA PHE A 20 5.30 5.12 -18.60
C PHE A 20 5.76 4.44 -17.31
N GLY A 21 6.06 5.26 -16.30
CA GLY A 21 6.22 4.77 -14.92
C GLY A 21 4.92 4.08 -14.53
N GLN A 22 5.01 2.92 -13.91
CA GLN A 22 3.83 2.25 -13.36
C GLN A 22 3.25 3.14 -12.26
N ASP A 23 2.07 3.72 -12.51
CA ASP A 23 1.37 4.57 -11.56
C ASP A 23 0.51 3.69 -10.64
N CYS A 24 0.75 3.79 -9.34
CA CYS A 24 -0.03 3.10 -8.32
C CYS A 24 -1.08 4.01 -7.67
N THR A 25 -1.27 5.22 -8.19
CA THR A 25 -2.29 6.15 -7.69
C THR A 25 -3.65 5.44 -7.64
N ASP A 26 -4.31 5.51 -6.50
CA ASP A 26 -5.62 4.91 -6.26
C ASP A 26 -5.74 3.39 -6.47
N TYR A 27 -4.61 2.66 -6.61
CA TYR A 27 -4.64 1.20 -6.74
C TYR A 27 -5.49 0.53 -5.64
N HIS A 28 -5.40 1.00 -4.39
CA HIS A 28 -6.19 0.51 -3.26
C HIS A 28 -7.71 0.64 -3.47
N GLN A 29 -8.17 1.66 -4.21
CA GLN A 29 -9.61 1.87 -4.45
C GLN A 29 -10.21 0.84 -5.41
N TYR A 30 -9.41 0.31 -6.31
CA TYR A 30 -9.88 -0.60 -7.38
C TYR A 30 -9.56 -2.08 -7.11
N HIS A 31 -8.61 -2.36 -6.23
CA HIS A 31 -8.08 -3.72 -6.05
C HIS A 31 -8.18 -4.27 -4.65
N CYS A 32 -8.24 -3.42 -3.62
CA CYS A 32 -8.39 -3.87 -2.25
C CYS A 32 -9.85 -4.16 -1.88
N LEU A 33 -10.02 -5.01 -0.88
CA LEU A 33 -11.32 -5.27 -0.29
C LEU A 33 -11.77 -4.06 0.54
N PHE A 34 -13.07 -3.79 0.52
CA PHE A 34 -13.73 -2.79 1.34
C PHE A 34 -14.63 -3.48 2.35
N ALA A 35 -14.77 -2.90 3.52
CA ALA A 35 -15.78 -3.28 4.48
C ALA A 35 -17.20 -2.97 3.95
N ASP A 36 -18.21 -3.37 4.71
CA ASP A 36 -19.60 -3.06 4.36
C ASP A 36 -19.89 -1.54 4.39
N TYR A 37 -21.10 -1.17 3.95
CA TYR A 37 -21.54 0.21 3.80
C TYR A 37 -21.61 1.02 5.11
N THR A 38 -21.43 0.39 6.28
CA THR A 38 -21.42 1.10 7.57
C THR A 38 -20.07 1.77 7.85
N PHE A 39 -19.02 1.39 7.12
CA PHE A 39 -17.69 1.98 7.23
C PHE A 39 -17.48 3.13 6.26
N PHE A 40 -16.93 4.22 6.74
CA PHE A 40 -16.55 5.38 5.94
C PHE A 40 -15.11 5.29 5.49
N TYR A 41 -14.87 5.67 4.24
CA TYR A 41 -13.52 5.69 3.68
C TYR A 41 -12.65 6.79 4.32
N SER A 42 -11.44 6.42 4.71
CA SER A 42 -10.44 7.36 5.23
C SER A 42 -9.44 7.78 4.14
N ARG A 43 -9.16 9.08 4.06
CA ARG A 43 -8.10 9.62 3.18
C ARG A 43 -6.69 9.21 3.59
N GLN A 44 -6.53 8.51 4.70
CA GLN A 44 -5.27 7.92 5.12
C GLN A 44 -4.92 6.65 4.31
N SER A 45 -5.88 6.11 3.55
CA SER A 45 -5.63 5.03 2.58
C SER A 45 -4.59 5.45 1.55
N LYS A 46 -3.68 4.54 1.18
CA LYS A 46 -2.56 4.82 0.28
C LYS A 46 -2.25 3.63 -0.63
N SER A 47 -1.62 3.94 -1.72
CA SER A 47 -0.98 2.95 -2.60
C SER A 47 0.44 3.35 -2.91
N ALA A 48 1.30 2.37 -3.11
CA ALA A 48 2.69 2.60 -3.45
C ALA A 48 3.24 1.47 -4.33
N LEU A 49 4.36 1.75 -4.98
CA LEU A 49 5.09 0.80 -5.80
C LEU A 49 6.11 0.06 -4.94
N PHE A 50 6.00 -1.26 -4.87
CA PHE A 50 6.87 -2.13 -4.09
C PHE A 50 7.69 -3.04 -4.99
N ARG A 51 8.78 -3.57 -4.43
CA ARG A 51 9.58 -4.68 -4.95
C ARG A 51 9.43 -5.89 -4.05
N LYS A 52 9.80 -7.07 -4.56
CA LYS A 52 9.97 -8.27 -3.72
C LYS A 52 10.98 -7.99 -2.60
N GLY A 53 10.70 -8.49 -1.40
CA GLY A 53 11.53 -8.28 -0.21
C GLY A 53 11.46 -6.87 0.41
N GLN A 54 10.63 -5.98 -0.13
CA GLN A 54 10.51 -4.62 0.41
C GLN A 54 9.51 -4.59 1.57
N THR A 55 9.88 -3.85 2.62
CA THR A 55 9.00 -3.46 3.74
C THR A 55 8.83 -1.94 3.72
N SER A 56 7.63 -1.46 3.98
CA SER A 56 7.30 -0.04 4.10
C SER A 56 6.26 0.20 5.19
N GLU A 57 6.28 1.39 5.75
CA GLU A 57 5.40 1.80 6.84
C GLU A 57 4.44 2.90 6.38
N LEU A 58 3.17 2.78 6.76
CA LEU A 58 2.16 3.82 6.62
C LEU A 58 1.73 4.26 8.02
N HIS A 59 1.99 5.53 8.34
CA HIS A 59 1.57 6.12 9.60
C HIS A 59 0.14 6.63 9.49
N ILE A 60 -0.71 6.25 10.44
CA ILE A 60 -2.12 6.67 10.50
C ILE A 60 -2.46 7.15 11.91
N VAL A 61 -3.50 7.97 11.99
CA VAL A 61 -4.12 8.38 13.26
C VAL A 61 -5.45 7.66 13.42
N THR A 62 -5.66 7.03 14.57
CA THR A 62 -6.92 6.40 14.93
C THR A 62 -7.53 7.14 16.12
N TYR A 63 -8.83 7.41 16.05
CA TYR A 63 -9.56 8.17 17.07
C TYR A 63 -10.27 7.23 18.05
N SER A 64 -10.50 7.73 19.26
CA SER A 64 -11.26 7.00 20.27
C SER A 64 -12.70 6.73 19.85
N ASP A 65 -13.29 5.67 20.38
CA ASP A 65 -14.68 5.27 20.13
C ASP A 65 -15.01 4.97 18.67
N GLU A 66 -14.01 4.58 17.90
CA GLU A 66 -14.15 4.14 16.51
C GLU A 66 -13.70 2.69 16.32
N GLU A 67 -14.31 2.01 15.37
CA GLU A 67 -13.84 0.76 14.81
C GLU A 67 -13.16 1.05 13.47
N TYR A 68 -12.01 0.43 13.28
CA TYR A 68 -11.22 0.55 12.06
C TYR A 68 -11.21 -0.76 11.30
N TYR A 69 -11.45 -0.66 10.00
CA TYR A 69 -11.19 -1.72 9.03
C TYR A 69 -9.93 -1.36 8.26
N ILE A 70 -8.97 -2.25 8.26
CA ILE A 70 -7.74 -2.12 7.48
C ILE A 70 -7.65 -3.30 6.54
N ALA A 71 -7.45 -3.03 5.26
CA ALA A 71 -7.18 -4.04 4.24
C ALA A 71 -5.90 -3.70 3.49
N VAL A 72 -5.12 -4.74 3.20
CA VAL A 72 -3.90 -4.65 2.41
C VAL A 72 -4.05 -5.56 1.20
N CYS A 73 -3.77 -5.03 0.02
CA CYS A 73 -3.82 -5.79 -1.22
C CYS A 73 -2.60 -5.54 -2.10
N ALA A 74 -2.25 -6.53 -2.89
CA ALA A 74 -1.15 -6.43 -3.83
C ALA A 74 -1.43 -7.24 -5.10
N HIS A 75 -0.60 -7.02 -6.09
CA HIS A 75 -0.64 -7.83 -7.29
C HIS A 75 -0.32 -9.29 -6.97
N ARG A 76 -1.11 -10.26 -7.52
CA ARG A 76 -1.00 -11.71 -7.27
C ARG A 76 0.42 -12.30 -7.36
N LYS A 77 1.28 -11.71 -8.18
CA LYS A 77 2.68 -12.17 -8.33
C LYS A 77 3.54 -11.96 -7.08
N PHE A 78 3.08 -11.18 -6.12
CA PHE A 78 3.79 -11.00 -4.86
C PHE A 78 3.53 -12.12 -3.85
N GLY A 79 2.48 -12.94 -4.06
CA GLY A 79 2.04 -13.94 -3.10
C GLY A 79 1.38 -13.32 -1.88
N ASP A 80 1.44 -14.01 -0.76
CA ASP A 80 0.82 -13.57 0.48
C ASP A 80 1.59 -12.38 1.06
N ILE A 81 0.89 -11.28 1.24
CA ILE A 81 1.46 -10.07 1.82
C ILE A 81 1.43 -10.17 3.34
N HIS A 82 2.57 -9.93 3.95
CA HIS A 82 2.65 -9.82 5.40
C HIS A 82 2.39 -8.37 5.82
N PHE A 83 1.43 -8.16 6.73
CA PHE A 83 1.26 -6.84 7.33
C PHE A 83 1.02 -6.91 8.83
N ARG A 84 1.51 -5.89 9.51
CA ARG A 84 1.38 -5.73 10.96
C ARG A 84 0.82 -4.36 11.29
N ILE A 85 0.10 -4.28 12.41
CA ILE A 85 -0.32 -3.01 13.01
C ILE A 85 0.46 -2.85 14.30
N LEU A 86 1.18 -1.75 14.40
CA LEU A 86 2.05 -1.44 15.53
C LEU A 86 1.63 -0.09 16.12
N GLU A 87 1.88 0.12 17.41
CA GLU A 87 1.83 1.48 17.97
C GLU A 87 3.00 2.31 17.43
N ASP A 88 2.72 3.55 17.07
CA ASP A 88 3.76 4.51 16.66
C ASP A 88 4.46 5.11 17.88
N THR A 89 5.18 4.25 18.59
CA THR A 89 5.99 4.55 19.76
C THR A 89 7.39 3.98 19.58
N PRO A 90 8.39 4.39 20.38
CA PRO A 90 9.75 3.80 20.28
C PRO A 90 9.75 2.28 20.44
N GLU A 91 8.85 1.73 21.25
CA GLU A 91 8.74 0.29 21.53
C GLU A 91 8.05 -0.47 20.38
N LYS A 92 7.31 0.23 19.51
CA LYS A 92 6.52 -0.36 18.41
C LYS A 92 5.71 -1.59 18.86
N THR A 93 4.90 -1.42 19.90
CA THR A 93 4.07 -2.50 20.45
C THR A 93 3.19 -3.10 19.37
N LEU A 94 3.24 -4.42 19.20
CA LEU A 94 2.42 -5.15 18.22
C LEU A 94 0.96 -5.17 18.66
N ILE A 95 0.06 -4.78 17.76
CA ILE A 95 -1.40 -4.83 17.93
C ILE A 95 -1.98 -6.00 17.14
N TYR A 96 -1.52 -6.20 15.91
CA TYR A 96 -2.01 -7.24 15.01
C TYR A 96 -0.90 -7.69 14.05
N ASP A 97 -0.89 -8.98 13.76
CA ASP A 97 -0.02 -9.61 12.75
C ASP A 97 -0.86 -10.57 11.92
N ASN A 98 -0.97 -10.34 10.62
CA ASN A 98 -1.78 -11.21 9.77
C ASN A 98 -1.14 -12.59 9.52
N ALA A 99 0.12 -12.78 9.83
CA ALA A 99 0.75 -14.09 9.78
C ALA A 99 0.13 -15.07 10.79
N ASP A 100 -0.39 -14.54 11.92
CA ASP A 100 -1.13 -15.32 12.92
C ASP A 100 -2.59 -15.62 12.49
N ASP A 101 -3.05 -15.00 11.40
CA ASP A 101 -4.40 -15.11 10.86
C ASP A 101 -4.41 -15.60 9.40
N ASN A 102 -3.58 -16.58 9.08
CA ASN A 102 -3.45 -17.19 7.75
C ASN A 102 -3.25 -16.15 6.62
N PHE A 103 -2.51 -15.11 6.86
CA PHE A 103 -2.30 -13.98 5.93
C PHE A 103 -3.61 -13.36 5.45
N SER A 104 -4.57 -13.20 6.35
CA SER A 104 -5.80 -12.47 6.07
C SER A 104 -5.48 -11.12 5.46
N GLU A 105 -6.20 -10.75 4.39
CA GLU A 105 -6.01 -9.47 3.69
C GLU A 105 -6.62 -8.28 4.45
N SER A 106 -7.40 -8.54 5.52
CA SER A 106 -8.05 -7.47 6.27
C SER A 106 -8.27 -7.82 7.73
N VAL A 107 -8.42 -6.77 8.54
CA VAL A 107 -8.74 -6.87 9.96
C VAL A 107 -9.67 -5.74 10.39
N ILE A 108 -10.53 -6.02 11.36
CA ILE A 108 -11.31 -5.02 12.08
C ILE A 108 -10.83 -4.99 13.54
N PHE A 109 -10.60 -3.81 14.07
CA PHE A 109 -10.28 -3.62 15.47
C PHE A 109 -10.96 -2.38 16.05
N SER A 110 -11.29 -2.43 17.34
CA SER A 110 -11.84 -1.30 18.08
C SER A 110 -10.72 -0.48 18.70
N ASN A 111 -10.90 0.83 18.70
CA ASN A 111 -9.97 1.77 19.29
C ASN A 111 -10.64 2.58 20.41
N ASP A 112 -10.16 2.42 21.63
CA ASP A 112 -10.75 3.08 22.81
C ASP A 112 -10.06 4.41 23.15
N VAL A 113 -8.87 4.66 22.58
CA VAL A 113 -8.09 5.88 22.78
C VAL A 113 -7.55 6.38 21.45
N THR A 114 -7.47 7.70 21.31
CA THR A 114 -6.79 8.29 20.12
C THR A 114 -5.31 8.01 20.19
N ARG A 115 -4.75 7.42 19.11
CA ARG A 115 -3.34 7.08 19.01
C ARG A 115 -2.84 7.05 17.57
N ASN A 116 -1.54 7.18 17.44
CA ASN A 116 -0.85 6.97 16.17
C ASN A 116 -0.49 5.50 16.02
N LEU A 117 -0.71 4.96 14.83
CA LEU A 117 -0.40 3.58 14.48
C LEU A 117 0.47 3.54 13.22
N ILE A 118 1.25 2.47 13.11
CA ILE A 118 1.99 2.11 11.92
C ILE A 118 1.35 0.87 11.32
N ILE A 119 1.01 0.94 10.05
CA ILE A 119 0.71 -0.23 9.22
C ILE A 119 2.00 -0.56 8.48
N GLU A 120 2.69 -1.59 8.92
CA GLU A 120 3.90 -2.08 8.28
C GLU A 120 3.51 -3.17 7.27
N VAL A 121 3.95 -3.02 6.02
CA VAL A 121 3.62 -3.93 4.94
C VAL A 121 4.91 -4.48 4.34
N SER A 122 5.01 -5.81 4.28
CA SER A 122 6.17 -6.52 3.75
C SER A 122 5.77 -7.42 2.58
N VAL A 123 6.46 -7.27 1.46
CA VAL A 123 6.35 -8.15 0.30
C VAL A 123 7.37 -9.27 0.44
N PRO A 124 6.98 -10.55 0.32
CA PRO A 124 7.93 -11.65 0.43
C PRO A 124 9.00 -11.60 -0.69
N GLU A 125 10.18 -12.11 -0.38
CA GLU A 125 11.27 -12.24 -1.37
C GLU A 125 10.94 -13.32 -2.43
N GLY A 126 10.13 -14.29 -2.07
CA GLY A 126 9.78 -15.42 -2.93
C GLY A 126 10.99 -16.31 -3.23
N ASP A 127 11.11 -16.73 -4.48
CA ASP A 127 12.21 -17.58 -4.97
C ASP A 127 13.47 -16.80 -5.35
N GLY A 128 13.55 -15.53 -5.03
CA GLY A 128 14.64 -14.64 -5.40
C GLY A 128 14.68 -14.24 -6.88
N LYS A 129 13.78 -14.79 -7.71
CA LYS A 129 13.69 -14.41 -9.12
C LYS A 129 12.90 -13.11 -9.28
N ASN A 130 13.27 -12.34 -10.31
CA ASN A 130 12.58 -11.08 -10.64
C ASN A 130 12.54 -10.07 -9.48
N MET A 131 13.59 -9.98 -8.68
CA MET A 131 13.71 -9.04 -7.55
C MET A 131 13.53 -7.57 -7.95
N GLN A 132 13.79 -7.23 -9.21
CA GLN A 132 13.60 -5.87 -9.74
C GLN A 132 12.16 -5.59 -10.20
N GLU A 133 11.31 -6.61 -10.24
CA GLU A 133 9.91 -6.43 -10.61
C GLU A 133 9.21 -5.56 -9.57
N ARG A 134 8.52 -4.53 -10.05
CA ARG A 134 7.76 -3.60 -9.23
C ARG A 134 6.28 -3.77 -9.49
N ARG A 135 5.48 -3.80 -8.43
CA ARG A 135 4.02 -3.89 -8.49
C ARG A 135 3.39 -3.00 -7.43
N CYS A 136 2.15 -2.64 -7.65
CA CYS A 136 1.40 -1.84 -6.71
C CYS A 136 0.97 -2.67 -5.50
N VAL A 137 1.03 -2.03 -4.34
CA VAL A 137 0.45 -2.46 -3.08
C VAL A 137 -0.47 -1.36 -2.60
N GLY A 138 -1.65 -1.71 -2.13
CA GLY A 138 -2.63 -0.79 -1.59
C GLY A 138 -2.94 -1.08 -0.13
N VAL A 139 -3.21 -0.03 0.63
CA VAL A 139 -3.74 -0.08 2.00
C VAL A 139 -5.02 0.72 2.04
N VAL A 140 -6.13 0.08 2.38
CA VAL A 140 -7.41 0.72 2.65
C VAL A 140 -7.56 0.88 4.15
N VAL A 141 -7.94 2.08 4.57
CA VAL A 141 -8.34 2.40 5.92
C VAL A 141 -9.78 2.90 5.88
N GLN A 142 -10.66 2.26 6.61
CA GLN A 142 -12.03 2.70 6.81
C GLN A 142 -12.34 2.74 8.30
N PHE A 143 -13.33 3.50 8.68
CA PHE A 143 -13.73 3.66 10.09
C PHE A 143 -15.23 3.81 10.23
N ARG A 144 -15.75 3.46 11.40
CA ARG A 144 -17.12 3.77 11.81
C ARG A 144 -17.17 4.07 13.31
N LYS A 145 -18.23 4.73 13.75
CA LYS A 145 -18.49 4.89 15.19
C LYS A 145 -18.74 3.52 15.82
N LYS A 146 -18.14 3.27 16.97
CA LYS A 146 -18.33 2.06 17.74
C LYS A 146 -19.82 1.88 18.07
N GLY A 147 -20.37 0.71 17.77
CA GLY A 147 -21.78 0.40 17.97
C GLY A 147 -22.73 0.95 16.88
N ALA A 148 -22.25 1.57 15.82
CA ALA A 148 -23.05 1.87 14.64
C ALA A 148 -23.45 0.55 13.94
N LYS A 149 -24.76 0.41 13.65
CA LYS A 149 -25.34 -0.73 12.93
C LYS A 149 -25.84 -0.31 11.57
#